data_3c0ddedaae17dc30ce28606e533edeb7
#
_entry.id   3c0ddedaae17dc30ce28606e533edeb7
#
_cell.length_a   1.000
_cell.length_b   1.000
_cell.length_c   1.000
_cell.angle_alpha   90.00
_cell.angle_beta   90.00
_cell.angle_gamma   90.00
#
_symmetry.space_group_name_H-M   'P 1'
#
loop_
_entity.id
_entity.type
_entity.pdbx_description
1 polymer ?
#
loop_
_entity_poly.entity_id
_entity_poly.type
_entity_poly.pdbx_seq_one_letter_code
_entity_poly.pdbx_strand_id
1 'polypeptide(L)'
;MKQIAVFLAEGFEEIEGLTVTDLLRRAGVTVANVSVTGEKTVHGSHGIGVEADALFEEMEFEGMDMLVLPGGMPGTKHLKEHRDLCVLLKEFYAKERYLAAICAAPTVFGELGFLEGRKACCYPGMESGLSHAETNEEPVNVDGHMITSR
;
A
#
# COMPACT_ATOMS: atom_id res chain seq x y z
N MET A 1 3.15 -12.08 -17.24
CA MET A 1 4.08 -11.37 -16.33
C MET A 1 3.26 -10.66 -15.27
N LYS A 2 3.65 -10.80 -14.01
CA LYS A 2 2.95 -10.13 -12.92
C LYS A 2 3.20 -8.63 -12.94
N GLN A 3 2.17 -7.85 -12.66
CA GLN A 3 2.22 -6.39 -12.64
C GLN A 3 1.74 -5.88 -11.29
N ILE A 4 2.51 -4.99 -10.68
CA ILE A 4 2.26 -4.47 -9.35
C ILE A 4 2.35 -2.94 -9.36
N ALA A 5 1.42 -2.29 -8.68
CA ALA A 5 1.48 -0.85 -8.45
C ALA A 5 1.79 -0.57 -6.98
N VAL A 6 2.76 0.32 -6.74
CA VAL A 6 3.12 0.83 -5.41
C VAL A 6 2.72 2.30 -5.37
N PHE A 7 1.87 2.68 -4.41
CA PHE A 7 1.33 4.03 -4.34
C PHE A 7 2.16 4.94 -3.44
N LEU A 8 2.64 6.03 -4.00
CA LEU A 8 3.46 7.01 -3.29
C LEU A 8 2.64 8.26 -2.99
N ALA A 9 2.43 8.53 -1.71
CA ALA A 9 1.80 9.76 -1.21
C ALA A 9 2.87 10.63 -0.55
N GLU A 10 2.63 11.92 -0.49
CA GLU A 10 3.53 12.84 0.22
C GLU A 10 3.69 12.39 1.66
N GLY A 11 4.94 12.22 2.12
CA GLY A 11 5.24 11.71 3.45
C GLY A 11 5.24 10.19 3.59
N PHE A 12 5.32 9.45 2.47
CA PHE A 12 5.52 7.99 2.55
C PHE A 12 6.89 7.64 3.13
N GLU A 13 7.03 6.45 3.71
CA GLU A 13 8.35 6.00 4.20
C GLU A 13 9.19 5.51 3.01
N GLU A 14 10.32 6.18 2.77
CA GLU A 14 11.18 5.93 1.61
C GLU A 14 11.66 4.48 1.55
N ILE A 15 12.11 3.93 2.69
CA ILE A 15 12.61 2.55 2.74
C ILE A 15 11.51 1.58 2.33
N GLU A 16 10.31 1.77 2.81
CA GLU A 16 9.20 0.84 2.59
C GLU A 16 8.71 0.86 1.14
N GLY A 17 8.61 2.03 0.55
CA GLY A 17 8.22 2.15 -0.85
C GLY A 17 9.29 1.64 -1.81
N LEU A 18 10.53 2.10 -1.62
CA LEU A 18 11.62 1.80 -2.57
C LEU A 18 12.18 0.39 -2.43
N THR A 19 12.25 -0.17 -1.22
CA THR A 19 12.71 -1.54 -1.03
C THR A 19 11.81 -2.53 -1.73
N VAL A 20 10.51 -2.38 -1.60
CA VAL A 20 9.53 -3.25 -2.28
C VAL A 20 9.70 -3.16 -3.80
N THR A 21 9.78 -1.95 -4.33
CA THR A 21 9.96 -1.72 -5.76
C THR A 21 11.25 -2.34 -6.27
N ASP A 22 12.36 -2.08 -5.59
CA ASP A 22 13.67 -2.58 -5.99
C ASP A 22 13.72 -4.11 -5.98
N LEU A 23 13.30 -4.73 -4.89
CA LEU A 23 13.34 -6.19 -4.76
C LEU A 23 12.44 -6.89 -5.79
N LEU A 24 11.25 -6.37 -6.02
CA LEU A 24 10.34 -6.94 -7.02
C LEU A 24 10.89 -6.81 -8.44
N ARG A 25 11.49 -5.67 -8.76
CA ARG A 25 12.14 -5.48 -10.08
C ARG A 25 13.32 -6.42 -10.26
N ARG A 26 14.13 -6.63 -9.23
CA ARG A 26 15.21 -7.62 -9.25
C ARG A 26 14.70 -9.03 -9.50
N ALA A 27 13.50 -9.33 -9.01
CA ALA A 27 12.84 -10.62 -9.23
C ALA A 27 12.16 -10.74 -10.60
N GLY A 28 12.27 -9.72 -11.46
CA GLY A 28 11.69 -9.75 -12.81
C GLY A 28 10.20 -9.39 -12.84
N VAL A 29 9.67 -8.82 -11.76
CA VAL A 29 8.27 -8.38 -11.70
C VAL A 29 8.16 -6.97 -12.27
N THR A 30 7.12 -6.69 -13.04
CA THR A 30 6.83 -5.35 -13.53
C THR A 30 6.20 -4.53 -12.40
N VAL A 31 6.87 -3.47 -11.98
CA VAL A 31 6.40 -2.61 -10.88
C VAL A 31 6.35 -1.16 -11.35
N ALA A 32 5.22 -0.51 -11.11
CA ALA A 32 5.05 0.92 -11.30
C ALA A 32 4.93 1.62 -9.95
N ASN A 33 5.76 2.63 -9.71
CA ASN A 33 5.58 3.57 -8.62
C ASN A 33 4.59 4.63 -9.09
N VAL A 34 3.46 4.73 -8.44
CA VAL A 34 2.34 5.59 -8.85
C VAL A 34 2.15 6.71 -7.84
N SER A 35 2.28 7.96 -8.29
CA SER A 35 2.03 9.12 -7.44
C SER A 35 0.54 9.36 -7.27
N VAL A 36 0.10 9.55 -6.03
CA VAL A 36 -1.27 9.95 -5.71
C VAL A 36 -1.38 11.44 -5.40
N THR A 37 -0.31 12.21 -5.64
CA THR A 37 -0.24 13.63 -5.28
C THR A 37 -0.63 14.58 -6.41
N GLY A 38 -0.73 14.08 -7.63
CA GLY A 38 -0.89 14.92 -8.82
C GLY A 38 0.45 15.39 -9.42
N GLU A 39 1.57 15.15 -8.73
CA GLU A 39 2.91 15.52 -9.18
C GLU A 39 3.78 14.28 -9.34
N LYS A 40 4.67 14.30 -10.33
CA LYS A 40 5.60 13.17 -10.56
C LYS A 40 6.60 13.00 -9.44
N THR A 41 7.10 14.09 -8.87
CA THR A 41 8.03 14.03 -7.75
C THR A 41 7.25 13.99 -6.44
N VAL A 42 7.47 12.93 -5.67
CA VAL A 42 6.83 12.72 -4.36
C VAL A 42 7.93 12.73 -3.30
N HIS A 43 7.75 13.49 -2.24
CA HIS A 43 8.71 13.55 -1.14
C HIS A 43 8.30 12.61 -0.02
N GLY A 44 9.22 11.77 0.41
CA GLY A 44 9.01 10.89 1.55
C GLY A 44 9.04 11.62 2.88
N SER A 45 8.78 10.89 3.95
CA SER A 45 8.76 11.43 5.32
C SER A 45 10.12 11.97 5.78
N HIS A 46 11.19 11.60 5.11
CA HIS A 46 12.56 12.07 5.39
C HIS A 46 13.05 13.08 4.35
N GLY A 47 12.15 13.66 3.57
CA GLY A 47 12.46 14.72 2.63
C GLY A 47 13.15 14.29 1.35
N ILE A 48 13.19 12.99 1.05
CA ILE A 48 13.81 12.48 -0.16
C ILE A 48 12.80 12.53 -1.31
N GLY A 49 13.13 13.27 -2.37
CA GLY A 49 12.31 13.36 -3.56
C GLY A 49 12.48 12.10 -4.42
N VAL A 50 11.37 11.48 -4.76
CA VAL A 50 11.33 10.30 -5.62
C VAL A 50 10.46 10.61 -6.82
N GLU A 51 10.96 10.33 -8.02
CA GLU A 51 10.17 10.48 -9.24
C GLU A 51 9.35 9.22 -9.46
N ALA A 52 8.03 9.36 -9.46
CA ALA A 52 7.12 8.27 -9.76
C ALA A 52 7.13 7.92 -11.25
N ASP A 53 6.82 6.69 -11.57
CA ASP A 53 6.73 6.23 -12.97
C ASP A 53 5.51 6.82 -13.67
N ALA A 54 4.41 7.02 -12.92
CA ALA A 54 3.15 7.51 -13.44
C ALA A 54 2.37 8.27 -12.38
N LEU A 55 1.41 9.08 -12.83
CA LEU A 55 0.40 9.67 -11.96
C LEU A 55 -0.79 8.72 -11.86
N PHE A 56 -1.46 8.71 -10.71
CA PHE A 56 -2.65 7.88 -10.50
C PHE A 56 -3.69 8.08 -11.60
N GLU A 57 -3.98 9.32 -11.94
CA GLU A 57 -5.00 9.70 -12.94
C GLU A 57 -4.63 9.32 -14.37
N GLU A 58 -3.39 8.93 -14.63
CA GLU A 58 -2.92 8.51 -15.95
C GLU A 58 -2.85 6.98 -16.09
N MET A 59 -3.11 6.24 -15.03
CA MET A 59 -2.91 4.79 -14.99
C MET A 59 -4.18 4.00 -15.25
N GLU A 60 -4.00 2.88 -15.94
CA GLU A 60 -5.00 1.83 -16.07
C GLU A 60 -4.62 0.69 -15.12
N PHE A 61 -5.51 0.36 -14.17
CA PHE A 61 -5.22 -0.63 -13.13
C PHE A 61 -5.82 -2.01 -13.39
N GLU A 62 -6.64 -2.16 -14.42
CA GLU A 62 -7.34 -3.42 -14.69
C GLU A 62 -6.39 -4.61 -14.84
N GLY A 63 -5.21 -4.40 -15.42
CA GLY A 63 -4.20 -5.44 -15.61
C GLY A 63 -3.29 -5.70 -14.42
N MET A 64 -3.44 -4.96 -13.31
CA MET A 64 -2.58 -5.14 -12.15
C MET A 64 -2.99 -6.36 -11.34
N ASP A 65 -1.99 -7.12 -10.87
CA ASP A 65 -2.19 -8.31 -10.03
C ASP A 65 -2.21 -7.96 -8.54
N MET A 66 -1.53 -6.88 -8.15
CA MET A 66 -1.40 -6.47 -6.75
C MET A 66 -1.24 -4.97 -6.64
N LEU A 67 -1.81 -4.42 -5.57
CA LEU A 67 -1.61 -3.04 -5.14
C LEU A 67 -0.89 -3.04 -3.80
N VAL A 68 0.12 -2.17 -3.65
CA VAL A 68 0.96 -2.10 -2.46
C VAL A 68 0.93 -0.69 -1.87
N LEU A 69 0.71 -0.61 -0.56
CA LEU A 69 0.70 0.62 0.20
C LEU A 69 1.91 0.66 1.14
N PRO A 70 2.94 1.50 0.89
CA PRO A 70 3.97 1.76 1.88
C PRO A 70 3.40 2.57 3.03
N GLY A 71 4.03 2.50 4.19
CA GLY A 71 3.62 3.26 5.36
C GLY A 71 4.25 4.65 5.40
N GLY A 72 4.54 5.10 6.61
CA GLY A 72 5.00 6.46 6.88
C GLY A 72 3.86 7.41 7.17
N MET A 73 4.19 8.49 7.88
CA MET A 73 3.24 9.56 8.19
C MET A 73 3.84 10.89 7.72
N PRO A 74 3.05 11.77 7.11
CA PRO A 74 1.60 11.68 6.89
C PRO A 74 1.17 10.86 5.66
N GLY A 75 2.08 10.12 5.00
CA GLY A 75 1.77 9.35 3.79
C GLY A 75 0.53 8.46 3.93
N THR A 76 0.46 7.68 5.01
CA THR A 76 -0.70 6.80 5.26
C THR A 76 -2.00 7.58 5.38
N LYS A 77 -1.96 8.74 6.04
CA LYS A 77 -3.12 9.63 6.14
C LYS A 77 -3.59 10.08 4.75
N HIS A 78 -2.64 10.48 3.90
CA HIS A 78 -2.95 10.91 2.54
C HIS A 78 -3.55 9.77 1.71
N LEU A 79 -3.07 8.55 1.89
CA LEU A 79 -3.66 7.37 1.21
C LEU A 79 -5.11 7.15 1.66
N LYS A 80 -5.40 7.27 2.95
CA LYS A 80 -6.76 7.16 3.48
C LYS A 80 -7.70 8.21 2.90
N GLU A 81 -7.19 9.41 2.69
CA GLU A 81 -7.96 10.56 2.22
C GLU A 81 -8.11 10.60 0.69
N HIS A 82 -7.38 9.76 -0.04
CA HIS A 82 -7.45 9.71 -1.49
C HIS A 82 -8.66 8.88 -1.94
N ARG A 83 -9.73 9.56 -2.28
CA ARG A 83 -11.02 8.94 -2.57
C ARG A 83 -10.93 7.89 -3.69
N ASP A 84 -10.31 8.25 -4.81
CA ASP A 84 -10.24 7.36 -5.96
C ASP A 84 -9.37 6.13 -5.71
N LEU A 85 -8.31 6.27 -4.91
CA LEU A 85 -7.52 5.14 -4.46
C LEU A 85 -8.37 4.20 -3.61
N CYS A 86 -9.15 4.73 -2.68
CA CYS A 86 -10.01 3.90 -1.84
C CYS A 86 -11.07 3.15 -2.66
N VAL A 87 -11.60 3.77 -3.71
CA VAL A 87 -12.50 3.09 -4.66
C VAL A 87 -11.78 1.94 -5.36
N LEU A 88 -10.56 2.19 -5.84
CA LEU A 88 -9.74 1.17 -6.50
C LEU A 88 -9.43 -0.02 -5.55
N LEU A 89 -9.07 0.29 -4.30
CA LEU A 89 -8.80 -0.75 -3.30
C LEU A 89 -10.03 -1.63 -3.06
N LYS A 90 -11.22 -1.02 -2.99
CA LYS A 90 -12.47 -1.77 -2.82
C LYS A 90 -12.77 -2.66 -4.03
N GLU A 91 -12.47 -2.19 -5.23
CA GLU A 91 -12.63 -3.01 -6.44
C GLU A 91 -11.69 -4.23 -6.42
N PHE A 92 -10.43 -4.03 -6.05
CA PHE A 92 -9.47 -5.12 -5.93
C PHE A 92 -9.88 -6.11 -4.85
N TYR A 93 -10.33 -5.61 -3.71
CA TYR A 93 -10.82 -6.46 -2.63
C TYR A 93 -12.01 -7.32 -3.10
N ALA A 94 -12.99 -6.72 -3.76
CA ALA A 94 -14.17 -7.42 -4.25
C ALA A 94 -13.83 -8.50 -5.29
N LYS A 95 -12.78 -8.25 -6.09
CA LYS A 95 -12.30 -9.20 -7.10
C LYS A 95 -11.28 -10.21 -6.55
N GLU A 96 -11.03 -10.18 -5.25
CA GLU A 96 -10.06 -11.04 -4.57
C GLU A 96 -8.65 -10.97 -5.16
N ARG A 97 -8.27 -9.78 -5.65
CA ARG A 97 -6.90 -9.50 -6.09
C ARG A 97 -6.05 -9.12 -4.88
N TYR A 98 -4.74 -9.30 -5.00
CA TYR A 98 -3.83 -9.07 -3.89
C TYR A 98 -3.72 -7.60 -3.49
N LEU A 99 -3.79 -7.39 -2.18
CA LEU A 99 -3.59 -6.08 -1.55
C LEU A 99 -2.54 -6.25 -0.44
N ALA A 100 -1.51 -5.42 -0.47
CA ALA A 100 -0.42 -5.48 0.50
C ALA A 100 -0.19 -4.11 1.13
N ALA A 101 0.10 -4.09 2.42
CA ALA A 101 0.42 -2.87 3.16
C ALA A 101 1.39 -3.16 4.30
N ILE A 102 2.25 -2.19 4.60
CA ILE A 102 3.27 -2.31 5.63
C ILE A 102 3.22 -1.15 6.61
N CYS A 103 3.66 -1.39 7.83
CA CYS A 103 3.87 -0.39 8.88
C CYS A 103 2.56 0.27 9.30
N ALA A 104 2.38 1.56 9.04
CA ALA A 104 1.13 2.26 9.33
C ALA A 104 0.02 1.98 8.30
N ALA A 105 0.40 1.57 7.10
CA ALA A 105 -0.55 1.45 5.98
C ALA A 105 -1.60 0.34 6.12
N PRO A 106 -1.40 -0.76 6.86
CA PRO A 106 -2.49 -1.71 7.10
C PRO A 106 -3.74 -1.07 7.73
N THR A 107 -3.59 0.07 8.42
CA THR A 107 -4.75 0.80 8.97
C THR A 107 -5.68 1.35 7.89
N VAL A 108 -5.18 1.53 6.67
CA VAL A 108 -6.03 1.86 5.50
C VAL A 108 -7.02 0.73 5.25
N PHE A 109 -6.51 -0.50 5.22
CA PHE A 109 -7.34 -1.70 5.04
C PHE A 109 -8.31 -1.91 6.20
N GLY A 110 -7.84 -1.63 7.43
CA GLY A 110 -8.70 -1.71 8.62
C GLY A 110 -9.89 -0.76 8.52
N GLU A 111 -9.64 0.48 8.12
CA GLU A 111 -10.68 1.49 7.97
C GLU A 111 -11.68 1.13 6.87
N LEU A 112 -11.22 0.47 5.80
CA LEU A 112 -12.08 0.02 4.71
C LEU A 112 -12.85 -1.27 5.02
N GLY A 113 -12.60 -1.90 6.17
CA GLY A 113 -13.30 -3.11 6.58
C GLY A 113 -12.75 -4.40 5.97
N PHE A 114 -11.56 -4.36 5.36
CA PHE A 114 -10.99 -5.52 4.66
C PHE A 114 -10.38 -6.58 5.57
N LEU A 115 -10.12 -6.23 6.83
CA LEU A 115 -9.38 -7.09 7.75
C LEU A 115 -10.27 -7.81 8.77
N GLU A 116 -11.56 -7.65 8.69
CA GLU A 116 -12.49 -8.30 9.63
C GLU A 116 -12.34 -9.82 9.59
N GLY A 117 -12.05 -10.39 10.76
CA GLY A 117 -11.83 -11.84 10.90
C GLY A 117 -10.53 -12.36 10.31
N ARG A 118 -9.66 -11.48 9.82
CA ARG A 118 -8.36 -11.88 9.23
C ARG A 118 -7.22 -11.66 10.20
N LYS A 119 -6.19 -12.49 10.05
CA LYS A 119 -4.91 -12.26 10.73
C LYS A 119 -4.20 -11.10 10.08
N ALA A 120 -3.77 -10.14 10.88
CA ALA A 120 -3.12 -8.93 10.37
C ALA A 120 -2.16 -8.35 11.39
N CYS A 121 -1.18 -7.61 10.90
CA CYS A 121 -0.23 -6.85 11.71
C CYS A 121 0.02 -5.49 11.10
N CYS A 122 0.63 -4.60 11.88
CA CYS A 122 1.00 -3.26 11.47
C CYS A 122 2.14 -2.74 12.35
N TYR A 123 2.49 -1.47 12.18
CA TYR A 123 3.44 -0.81 13.07
C TYR A 123 2.99 -0.96 14.53
N PRO A 124 3.89 -1.40 15.45
CA PRO A 124 3.55 -1.60 16.85
C PRO A 124 2.91 -0.38 17.50
N GLY A 125 1.77 -0.58 18.14
CA GLY A 125 0.98 0.48 18.77
C GLY A 125 -0.14 1.03 17.92
N MET A 126 -0.26 0.62 16.66
CA MET A 126 -1.32 1.08 15.75
C MET A 126 -2.40 0.02 15.50
N GLU A 127 -2.39 -1.07 16.26
CA GLU A 127 -3.30 -2.21 16.06
C GLU A 127 -4.78 -1.85 16.20
N SER A 128 -5.10 -0.79 16.96
CA SER A 128 -6.48 -0.32 17.08
C SER A 128 -7.08 0.14 15.75
N GLY A 129 -6.21 0.49 14.78
CA GLY A 129 -6.63 0.85 13.42
C GLY A 129 -6.95 -0.35 12.53
N LEU A 130 -6.70 -1.58 13.00
CA LEU A 130 -7.00 -2.81 12.26
C LEU A 130 -8.37 -3.35 12.72
N SER A 131 -9.42 -2.60 12.42
CA SER A 131 -10.78 -2.88 12.91
C SER A 131 -11.20 -4.32 12.70
N HIS A 132 -11.56 -4.99 13.81
CA HIS A 132 -12.07 -6.37 13.83
C HIS A 132 -11.10 -7.43 13.27
N ALA A 133 -9.82 -7.09 13.11
CA ALA A 133 -8.80 -8.06 12.73
C ALA A 133 -8.35 -8.89 13.94
N GLU A 134 -7.85 -10.09 13.68
CA GLU A 134 -7.08 -10.87 14.64
C GLU A 134 -5.63 -10.41 14.55
N THR A 135 -5.24 -9.49 15.43
CA THR A 135 -3.91 -8.87 15.39
C THR A 135 -2.84 -9.74 16.04
N ASN A 136 -1.63 -9.67 15.51
CA ASN A 136 -0.47 -10.39 16.03
C ASN A 136 0.80 -9.59 15.79
N GLU A 137 1.94 -10.13 16.24
CA GLU A 137 3.26 -9.50 16.10
C GLU A 137 4.15 -10.22 15.09
N GLU A 138 3.56 -11.00 14.20
CA GLU A 138 4.31 -11.66 13.13
C GLU A 138 4.91 -10.62 12.18
N PRO A 139 6.08 -10.89 11.58
CA PRO A 139 6.69 -9.96 10.61
C PRO A 139 5.77 -9.71 9.41
N VAL A 140 5.04 -10.73 8.99
CA VAL A 140 4.11 -10.64 7.87
C VAL A 140 2.97 -11.63 8.06
N ASN A 141 1.76 -11.22 7.64
CA ASN A 141 0.62 -12.10 7.53
C ASN A 141 0.17 -12.14 6.06
N VAL A 142 -0.11 -13.34 5.59
CA VAL A 142 -0.79 -13.55 4.31
C VAL A 142 -2.07 -14.29 4.63
N ASP A 143 -3.18 -13.59 4.56
CA ASP A 143 -4.51 -14.16 4.85
C ASP A 143 -5.39 -13.96 3.61
N GLY A 144 -5.60 -15.04 2.86
CA GLY A 144 -6.25 -14.96 1.56
C GLY A 144 -5.44 -14.08 0.61
N HIS A 145 -6.08 -13.04 0.09
CA HIS A 145 -5.45 -12.07 -0.80
C HIS A 145 -4.95 -10.80 -0.06
N MET A 146 -5.02 -10.78 1.26
CA MET A 146 -4.57 -9.66 2.08
C MET A 146 -3.20 -9.95 2.66
N ILE A 147 -2.25 -9.03 2.45
CA ILE A 147 -0.88 -9.13 2.96
C ILE A 147 -0.61 -7.91 3.83
N THR A 148 -0.24 -8.15 5.08
CA THR A 148 0.11 -7.07 6.01
C THR A 148 1.46 -7.35 6.65
N SER A 149 2.22 -6.30 6.92
CA SER A 149 3.53 -6.37 7.56
C SER A 149 3.68 -5.24 8.59
N ARG A 150 4.63 -5.44 9.52
CA ARG A 150 4.91 -4.49 10.60
C ARG A 150 5.76 -3.33 10.14
#